data_e1e0a39cbeadc17e70860cf44fce66f2
#
_entry.id   e1e0a39cbeadc17e70860cf44fce66f2
#
_cell.length_a   1.000
_cell.length_b   1.000
_cell.length_c   1.000
_cell.angle_alpha   90.00
_cell.angle_beta   90.00
_cell.angle_gamma   90.00
#
_symmetry.space_group_name_H-M   'P 1'
#
loop_
_entity.id
_entity.type
_entity.pdbx_description
1 polymer ?
#
loop_
_entity_poly.entity_id
_entity_poly.type
_entity_poly.pdbx_seq_one_letter_code
_entity_poly.pdbx_strand_id
1 'polypeptide(L)'
;IGYKLDGNKVLIQYHVKNNDSKDMPFGFGLHPAFKLDDEFSTYTLAFEKEENTKQLLFDPSYEKNVEYQDVSFKEWKLSREDVKKYATIIYKDLKSNYVTLKHGDEEVVRVSIAGYPYLALWTHDSASDFLCIEPWYSHGDFEKETPDFYHREGTMVLKPNEEWSCSYWIE
;
A
#
# COMPACT_ATOMS: atom_id res chain seq x y z
N ILE A 1 6.16 2.34 -17.98
CA ILE A 1 6.32 3.16 -16.77
C ILE A 1 6.94 4.48 -17.19
N GLY A 2 6.36 5.60 -16.75
CA GLY A 2 6.85 6.95 -16.97
C GLY A 2 7.25 7.63 -15.66
N TYR A 3 8.31 8.43 -15.69
CA TYR A 3 8.75 9.27 -14.57
C TYR A 3 8.80 10.72 -15.01
N LYS A 4 8.26 11.61 -14.19
CA LYS A 4 8.31 13.05 -14.42
C LYS A 4 8.73 13.75 -13.12
N LEU A 5 9.72 14.64 -13.23
CA LEU A 5 10.07 15.56 -12.15
C LEU A 5 9.19 16.81 -12.25
N ASP A 6 8.63 17.24 -11.13
CA ASP A 6 7.82 18.46 -11.02
C ASP A 6 8.15 19.16 -9.69
N GLY A 7 9.09 20.08 -9.73
CA GLY A 7 9.67 20.69 -8.54
C GLY A 7 10.37 19.65 -7.67
N ASN A 8 9.91 19.49 -6.44
CA ASN A 8 10.39 18.49 -5.48
C ASN A 8 9.63 17.14 -5.52
N LYS A 9 8.71 16.98 -6.49
CA LYS A 9 7.93 15.76 -6.68
C LYS A 9 8.46 14.90 -7.81
N VAL A 10 8.42 13.60 -7.59
CA VAL A 10 8.57 12.58 -8.63
C VAL A 10 7.19 12.01 -8.89
N LEU A 11 6.63 12.28 -10.07
CA LEU A 11 5.41 11.65 -10.54
C LEU A 11 5.77 10.35 -11.27
N ILE A 12 5.19 9.24 -10.85
CA ILE A 12 5.38 7.93 -11.44
C ILE A 12 4.04 7.49 -12.06
N GLN A 13 4.08 7.15 -13.33
CA GLN A 13 2.89 6.73 -14.10
C GLN A 13 3.07 5.31 -14.60
N TYR A 14 2.03 4.53 -14.49
CA TYR A 14 1.95 3.17 -14.99
C TYR A 14 0.87 3.09 -16.05
N HIS A 15 1.18 2.32 -17.09
CA HIS A 15 0.28 2.03 -18.18
C HIS A 15 0.34 0.53 -18.50
N VAL A 16 -0.81 -0.11 -18.49
CA VAL A 16 -0.99 -1.53 -18.77
C VAL A 16 -1.90 -1.66 -19.97
N LYS A 17 -1.50 -2.43 -20.96
CA LYS A 17 -2.26 -2.71 -22.17
C LYS A 17 -2.40 -4.21 -22.38
N ASN A 18 -3.59 -4.67 -22.64
CA ASN A 18 -3.81 -6.05 -23.06
C ASN A 18 -3.55 -6.20 -24.56
N ASN A 19 -2.45 -6.83 -24.93
CA ASN A 19 -2.09 -7.12 -26.34
C ASN A 19 -2.50 -8.54 -26.78
N ASP A 20 -3.15 -9.31 -25.89
CA ASP A 20 -3.66 -10.65 -26.22
C ASP A 20 -5.05 -10.55 -26.92
N SER A 21 -5.48 -11.66 -27.48
CA SER A 21 -6.83 -11.88 -28.03
C SER A 21 -7.86 -12.33 -26.98
N LYS A 22 -7.44 -12.50 -25.71
CA LYS A 22 -8.25 -12.94 -24.58
C LYS A 22 -8.27 -11.89 -23.50
N ASP A 23 -9.25 -11.97 -22.60
CA ASP A 23 -9.30 -11.17 -21.40
C ASP A 23 -8.06 -11.41 -20.53
N MET A 24 -7.49 -10.33 -20.00
CA MET A 24 -6.28 -10.35 -19.17
C MET A 24 -6.63 -9.93 -17.74
N PRO A 25 -6.75 -10.86 -16.79
CA PRO A 25 -6.87 -10.52 -15.38
C PRO A 25 -5.48 -10.11 -14.85
N PHE A 26 -5.43 -9.09 -14.00
CA PHE A 26 -4.20 -8.66 -13.34
C PHE A 26 -4.45 -8.03 -11.99
N GLY A 27 -3.48 -8.15 -11.11
CA GLY A 27 -3.38 -7.37 -9.88
C GLY A 27 -2.32 -6.29 -10.03
N PHE A 28 -2.44 -5.21 -9.27
CA PHE A 28 -1.47 -4.12 -9.28
C PHE A 28 -1.26 -3.55 -7.88
N GLY A 29 -0.01 -3.34 -7.51
CA GLY A 29 0.39 -2.70 -6.28
C GLY A 29 1.78 -2.09 -6.42
N LEU A 30 2.04 -1.07 -5.62
CA LEU A 30 3.32 -0.38 -5.54
C LEU A 30 4.09 -0.88 -4.32
N HIS A 31 5.42 -0.84 -4.37
CA HIS A 31 6.25 -1.30 -3.24
C HIS A 31 7.46 -0.36 -3.01
N PRO A 32 7.24 0.97 -2.91
CA PRO A 32 8.34 1.89 -2.60
C PRO A 32 8.80 1.72 -1.16
N ALA A 33 10.11 1.67 -0.96
CA ALA A 33 10.76 1.59 0.34
C ALA A 33 11.52 2.87 0.65
N PHE A 34 11.39 3.37 1.87
CA PHE A 34 12.04 4.58 2.35
C PHE A 34 13.01 4.22 3.46
N LYS A 35 14.28 4.55 3.23
CA LYS A 35 15.34 4.34 4.23
C LYS A 35 15.07 5.20 5.46
N LEU A 36 15.31 4.66 6.63
CA LEU A 36 15.29 5.35 7.91
C LEU A 36 16.73 5.47 8.40
N ASP A 37 17.16 6.70 8.68
CA ASP A 37 18.55 6.97 9.11
C ASP A 37 18.71 6.93 10.63
N ASP A 38 17.61 6.69 11.37
CA ASP A 38 17.58 6.64 12.83
C ASP A 38 16.65 5.52 13.31
N GLU A 39 16.51 5.36 14.61
CA GLU A 39 15.68 4.35 15.25
C GLU A 39 14.23 4.37 14.74
N PHE A 40 13.72 3.22 14.35
CA PHE A 40 12.38 3.05 13.77
C PHE A 40 11.26 3.74 14.58
N SER A 41 11.34 3.68 15.90
CA SER A 41 10.36 4.26 16.82
C SER A 41 10.41 5.80 16.94
N THR A 42 11.40 6.45 16.34
CA THR A 42 11.47 7.92 16.28
C THR A 42 10.66 8.51 15.13
N TYR A 43 10.20 7.65 14.23
CA TYR A 43 9.39 8.04 13.08
C TYR A 43 7.89 7.89 13.35
N THR A 44 7.12 8.70 12.64
CA THR A 44 5.65 8.67 12.64
C THR A 44 5.14 8.79 11.22
N LEU A 45 4.19 7.94 10.83
CA LEU A 45 3.44 8.08 9.59
C LEU A 45 2.16 8.85 9.88
N ALA A 46 2.07 10.08 9.40
CA ALA A 46 0.92 10.95 9.56
C ALA A 46 0.02 10.88 8.31
N PHE A 47 -1.29 10.81 8.53
CA PHE A 47 -2.31 10.82 7.48
C PHE A 47 -2.85 12.25 7.30
N GLU A 48 -3.15 12.64 6.07
CA GLU A 48 -3.70 13.98 5.78
C GLU A 48 -4.98 14.25 6.60
N LYS A 49 -5.83 13.23 6.73
CA LYS A 49 -7.12 13.28 7.43
C LYS A 49 -7.16 12.27 8.56
N GLU A 50 -8.10 12.49 9.49
CA GLU A 50 -8.47 11.46 10.45
C GLU A 50 -9.16 10.30 9.72
N GLU A 51 -8.64 9.09 9.92
CA GLU A 51 -9.13 7.88 9.30
C GLU A 51 -10.08 7.14 10.24
N ASN A 52 -11.19 6.69 9.67
CA ASN A 52 -12.08 5.72 10.26
C ASN A 52 -12.30 4.66 9.20
N THR A 53 -11.56 3.58 9.29
CA THR A 53 -11.44 2.61 8.20
C THR A 53 -11.34 1.18 8.74
N LYS A 54 -11.06 0.25 7.85
CA LYS A 54 -10.82 -1.15 8.17
C LYS A 54 -9.37 -1.53 8.01
N GLN A 55 -8.84 -2.22 9.00
CA GLN A 55 -7.57 -2.93 8.91
C GLN A 55 -7.86 -4.37 8.54
N LEU A 56 -7.18 -4.87 7.52
CA LEU A 56 -7.21 -6.26 7.11
C LEU A 56 -6.29 -7.06 8.04
N LEU A 57 -6.84 -8.10 8.64
CA LEU A 57 -6.11 -9.05 9.48
C LEU A 57 -6.06 -10.39 8.77
N PHE A 58 -4.86 -10.89 8.53
CA PHE A 58 -4.66 -12.20 7.93
C PHE A 58 -3.80 -13.09 8.84
N ASP A 59 -4.03 -14.38 8.75
CA ASP A 59 -3.21 -15.38 9.43
C ASP A 59 -1.94 -15.63 8.60
N PRO A 60 -0.73 -15.42 9.15
CA PRO A 60 0.53 -15.67 8.45
C PRO A 60 0.72 -17.11 7.95
N SER A 61 -0.02 -18.07 8.52
CA SER A 61 -0.03 -19.46 8.04
C SER A 61 -1.03 -19.70 6.89
N TYR A 62 -1.86 -18.69 6.57
CA TYR A 62 -2.94 -18.77 5.56
C TYR A 62 -3.97 -19.88 5.81
N GLU A 63 -4.14 -20.29 7.07
CA GLU A 63 -5.10 -21.33 7.44
C GLU A 63 -6.47 -20.80 7.85
N LYS A 64 -6.62 -19.47 7.96
CA LYS A 64 -7.87 -18.78 8.28
C LYS A 64 -8.26 -17.82 7.18
N ASN A 65 -9.54 -17.47 7.16
CA ASN A 65 -10.02 -16.40 6.28
C ASN A 65 -9.58 -15.04 6.84
N VAL A 66 -9.51 -14.06 5.94
CA VAL A 66 -9.24 -12.67 6.28
C VAL A 66 -10.39 -12.12 7.16
N GLU A 67 -10.01 -11.38 8.19
CA GLU A 67 -10.93 -10.62 9.03
C GLU A 67 -10.68 -9.11 8.85
N TYR A 68 -11.71 -8.30 9.06
CA TYR A 68 -11.61 -6.86 9.02
C TYR A 68 -11.91 -6.27 10.39
N GLN A 69 -11.00 -5.45 10.90
CA GLN A 69 -11.15 -4.73 12.15
C GLN A 69 -11.39 -3.24 11.87
N ASP A 70 -12.42 -2.65 12.50
CA ASP A 70 -12.62 -1.19 12.47
C ASP A 70 -11.51 -0.51 13.28
N VAL A 71 -10.88 0.49 12.67
CA VAL A 71 -9.80 1.27 13.27
C VAL A 71 -10.00 2.77 13.03
N SER A 72 -9.54 3.58 13.98
CA SER A 72 -9.60 5.03 13.90
C SER A 72 -8.26 5.62 14.33
N PHE A 73 -7.67 6.45 13.48
CA PHE A 73 -6.36 7.07 13.72
C PHE A 73 -6.14 8.27 12.79
N LYS A 74 -5.16 9.10 13.14
CA LYS A 74 -4.63 10.16 12.27
C LYS A 74 -3.13 10.00 12.02
N GLU A 75 -2.46 9.25 12.88
CA GLU A 75 -1.05 8.95 12.76
C GLU A 75 -0.76 7.54 13.30
N TRP A 76 0.31 6.96 12.84
CA TRP A 76 0.88 5.74 13.37
C TRP A 76 2.34 6.02 13.75
N LYS A 77 2.63 5.99 15.04
CA LYS A 77 4.01 5.99 15.52
C LYS A 77 4.61 4.63 15.19
N LEU A 78 5.68 4.61 14.42
CA LEU A 78 6.27 3.37 13.92
C LEU A 78 6.65 2.46 15.09
N SER A 79 6.14 1.23 15.06
CA SER A 79 6.27 0.24 16.13
C SER A 79 6.75 -1.09 15.57
N ARG A 80 7.90 -1.55 16.05
CA ARG A 80 8.43 -2.88 15.73
C ARG A 80 7.51 -4.00 16.25
N GLU A 81 6.80 -3.74 17.33
CA GLU A 81 5.82 -4.68 17.90
C GLU A 81 4.64 -4.87 16.95
N ASP A 82 4.11 -3.76 16.38
CA ASP A 82 3.02 -3.82 15.41
C ASP A 82 3.44 -4.57 14.14
N VAL A 83 4.63 -4.27 13.61
CA VAL A 83 5.19 -4.98 12.46
C VAL A 83 5.33 -6.47 12.74
N LYS A 84 5.82 -6.85 13.92
CA LYS A 84 5.92 -8.26 14.32
C LYS A 84 4.55 -8.93 14.47
N LYS A 85 3.57 -8.18 14.99
CA LYS A 85 2.21 -8.69 15.23
C LYS A 85 1.43 -8.92 13.94
N TYR A 86 1.53 -7.98 13.00
CA TYR A 86 0.69 -7.95 11.80
C TYR A 86 1.41 -8.45 10.54
N ALA A 87 2.74 -8.65 10.58
CA ALA A 87 3.62 -8.91 9.44
C ALA A 87 3.53 -7.79 8.36
N THR A 88 2.36 -7.53 7.84
CA THR A 88 2.01 -6.38 6.98
C THR A 88 0.76 -5.71 7.54
N ILE A 89 0.81 -4.40 7.77
CA ILE A 89 -0.35 -3.62 8.19
C ILE A 89 -1.06 -3.17 6.92
N ILE A 90 -2.32 -3.55 6.73
CA ILE A 90 -3.08 -3.24 5.52
C ILE A 90 -4.36 -2.51 5.90
N TYR A 91 -4.51 -1.27 5.42
CA TYR A 91 -5.70 -0.47 5.56
C TYR A 91 -6.49 -0.43 4.25
N LYS A 92 -7.83 -0.37 4.34
CA LYS A 92 -8.74 -0.32 3.21
C LYS A 92 -9.52 0.99 3.17
N ASP A 93 -9.73 1.54 1.98
CA ASP A 93 -10.60 2.70 1.72
C ASP A 93 -10.28 3.94 2.58
N LEU A 94 -9.02 4.35 2.61
CA LEU A 94 -8.56 5.55 3.31
C LEU A 94 -9.12 6.83 2.66
N LYS A 95 -9.36 7.86 3.48
CA LYS A 95 -9.86 9.17 3.06
C LYS A 95 -8.77 10.17 2.71
N SER A 96 -7.55 9.92 3.20
CA SER A 96 -6.37 10.74 2.93
C SER A 96 -5.94 10.63 1.48
N ASN A 97 -5.48 11.72 0.90
CA ASN A 97 -4.90 11.72 -0.44
C ASN A 97 -3.40 11.38 -0.43
N TYR A 98 -2.75 11.60 0.71
CA TYR A 98 -1.32 11.30 0.91
C TYR A 98 -1.05 10.97 2.38
N VAL A 99 0.08 10.36 2.61
CA VAL A 99 0.68 10.16 3.92
C VAL A 99 2.03 10.85 3.99
N THR A 100 2.44 11.26 5.17
CA THR A 100 3.73 11.91 5.43
C THR A 100 4.51 11.09 6.45
N LEU A 101 5.67 10.60 6.07
CA LEU A 101 6.64 10.05 7.02
C LEU A 101 7.38 11.21 7.68
N LYS A 102 7.41 11.22 9.01
CA LYS A 102 8.06 12.24 9.83
C LYS A 102 9.11 11.63 10.73
N HIS A 103 10.18 12.38 10.97
CA HIS A 103 11.16 12.12 12.02
C HIS A 103 11.09 13.27 13.05
N GLY A 104 10.47 13.02 14.20
CA GLY A 104 10.07 14.10 15.08
C GLY A 104 9.10 15.07 14.40
N ASP A 105 9.45 16.36 14.34
CA ASP A 105 8.66 17.40 13.65
C ASP A 105 9.04 17.58 12.17
N GLU A 106 10.10 16.94 11.71
CA GLU A 106 10.58 17.06 10.32
C GLU A 106 9.83 16.13 9.40
N GLU A 107 9.36 16.66 8.27
CA GLU A 107 8.78 15.86 7.17
C GLU A 107 9.92 15.26 6.33
N VAL A 108 9.98 13.92 6.28
CA VAL A 108 11.02 13.18 5.54
C VAL A 108 10.57 12.93 4.11
N VAL A 109 9.34 12.46 3.93
CA VAL A 109 8.78 12.16 2.62
C VAL A 109 7.26 12.14 2.67
N ARG A 110 6.62 12.57 1.59
CA ARG A 110 5.19 12.39 1.35
C ARG A 110 4.96 11.42 0.21
N VAL A 111 3.96 10.58 0.35
CA VAL A 111 3.56 9.61 -0.67
C VAL A 111 2.08 9.74 -0.92
N SER A 112 1.69 9.92 -2.18
CA SER A 112 0.27 9.94 -2.55
C SER A 112 -0.33 8.55 -2.49
N ILE A 113 -1.57 8.45 -1.96
CA ILE A 113 -2.34 7.22 -1.85
C ILE A 113 -3.74 7.36 -2.45
N ALA A 114 -4.06 8.53 -2.99
CA ALA A 114 -5.38 8.82 -3.57
C ALA A 114 -5.73 7.85 -4.71
N GLY A 115 -6.92 7.28 -4.65
CA GLY A 115 -7.43 6.36 -5.68
C GLY A 115 -6.96 4.91 -5.53
N TYR A 116 -6.16 4.61 -4.52
CA TYR A 116 -5.77 3.24 -4.19
C TYR A 116 -6.69 2.68 -3.08
N PRO A 117 -7.35 1.52 -3.32
CA PRO A 117 -8.25 0.92 -2.32
C PRO A 117 -7.53 0.45 -1.06
N TYR A 118 -6.25 0.13 -1.15
CA TYR A 118 -5.46 -0.37 -0.04
C TYR A 118 -4.18 0.45 0.15
N LEU A 119 -3.76 0.56 1.41
CA LEU A 119 -2.43 1.00 1.80
C LEU A 119 -1.81 -0.08 2.68
N ALA A 120 -0.73 -0.67 2.22
CA ALA A 120 0.07 -1.59 3.01
C ALA A 120 1.32 -0.90 3.57
N LEU A 121 1.67 -1.25 4.81
CA LEU A 121 2.87 -0.78 5.51
C LEU A 121 3.67 -2.01 5.91
N TRP A 122 4.94 -2.05 5.49
CA TRP A 122 5.78 -3.21 5.70
C TRP A 122 7.25 -2.85 5.93
N THR A 123 7.94 -3.69 6.68
CA THR A 123 9.39 -3.77 6.76
C THR A 123 9.81 -5.23 6.92
N HIS A 124 11.02 -5.60 6.51
CA HIS A 124 11.43 -7.00 6.41
C HIS A 124 11.48 -7.71 7.77
N ASP A 125 12.09 -7.08 8.78
CA ASP A 125 12.24 -7.65 10.11
C ASP A 125 12.42 -6.57 11.18
N SER A 126 12.65 -6.99 12.42
CA SER A 126 12.83 -6.06 13.54
C SER A 126 14.14 -5.25 13.50
N ALA A 127 15.06 -5.55 12.58
CA ALA A 127 16.35 -4.86 12.46
C ALA A 127 16.47 -4.02 11.18
N SER A 128 15.51 -4.14 10.26
CA SER A 128 15.57 -3.41 8.97
C SER A 128 15.34 -1.91 9.15
N ASP A 129 16.15 -1.10 8.48
CA ASP A 129 16.15 0.36 8.57
C ASP A 129 15.42 0.98 7.37
N PHE A 130 14.20 0.53 7.12
CA PHE A 130 13.32 1.09 6.11
C PHE A 130 11.85 0.85 6.45
N LEU A 131 10.98 1.65 5.83
CA LEU A 131 9.54 1.44 5.80
C LEU A 131 9.08 1.42 4.35
N CYS A 132 8.33 0.39 3.97
CA CYS A 132 7.56 0.39 2.73
C CYS A 132 6.20 1.04 2.97
N ILE A 133 5.83 1.97 2.08
CA ILE A 133 4.53 2.64 2.06
C ILE A 133 3.90 2.31 0.71
N GLU A 134 2.97 1.37 0.69
CA GLU A 134 2.59 0.60 -0.48
C GLU A 134 1.12 0.82 -0.87
N PRO A 135 0.81 1.78 -1.75
CA PRO A 135 -0.53 1.90 -2.33
C PRO A 135 -0.83 0.73 -3.27
N TRP A 136 -1.95 0.01 -3.04
CA TRP A 136 -2.33 -1.18 -3.80
C TRP A 136 -3.74 -1.07 -4.38
N TYR A 137 -3.95 -1.63 -5.58
CA TYR A 137 -5.27 -1.90 -6.16
C TYR A 137 -5.77 -3.29 -5.78
N SER A 138 -4.87 -4.25 -5.59
CA SER A 138 -5.17 -5.60 -5.15
C SER A 138 -4.15 -6.04 -4.11
N HIS A 139 -4.54 -6.97 -3.25
CA HIS A 139 -3.63 -7.59 -2.27
C HIS A 139 -3.30 -9.04 -2.64
N GLY A 140 -2.40 -9.66 -1.89
CA GLY A 140 -2.04 -11.06 -2.04
C GLY A 140 -3.14 -12.03 -1.56
N ASP A 141 -2.91 -13.30 -1.78
CA ASP A 141 -3.79 -14.39 -1.38
C ASP A 141 -3.57 -14.68 0.12
N PHE A 142 -4.34 -14.03 0.97
CA PHE A 142 -4.23 -14.14 2.43
C PHE A 142 -5.26 -15.09 3.03
N GLU A 143 -6.05 -15.78 2.22
CA GLU A 143 -7.12 -16.67 2.66
C GLU A 143 -6.78 -18.15 2.47
N LYS A 144 -7.39 -18.99 3.29
CA LYS A 144 -7.25 -20.45 3.20
C LYS A 144 -7.73 -20.98 1.85
N GLU A 145 -8.85 -20.44 1.35
CA GLU A 145 -9.43 -20.81 0.07
C GLU A 145 -9.29 -19.64 -0.89
N THR A 146 -8.31 -19.72 -1.78
CA THR A 146 -8.06 -18.71 -2.77
C THR A 146 -9.00 -18.91 -3.97
N PRO A 147 -9.86 -17.94 -4.32
CA PRO A 147 -10.65 -17.96 -5.54
C PRO A 147 -9.76 -18.03 -6.79
N ASP A 148 -10.32 -18.42 -7.93
CA ASP A 148 -9.60 -18.25 -9.18
C ASP A 148 -9.28 -16.76 -9.43
N PHE A 149 -8.28 -16.51 -10.27
CA PHE A 149 -7.71 -15.15 -10.38
C PHE A 149 -8.72 -14.08 -10.83
N TYR A 150 -9.75 -14.43 -11.58
CA TYR A 150 -10.78 -13.49 -12.00
C TYR A 150 -11.71 -13.04 -10.85
N HIS A 151 -11.82 -13.82 -9.79
CA HIS A 151 -12.76 -13.61 -8.68
C HIS A 151 -12.08 -13.14 -7.38
N ARG A 152 -10.76 -12.92 -7.41
CA ARG A 152 -10.02 -12.38 -6.25
C ARG A 152 -10.35 -10.92 -6.03
N GLU A 153 -10.40 -10.50 -4.79
CA GLU A 153 -10.63 -9.10 -4.43
C GLU A 153 -9.56 -8.19 -5.05
N GLY A 154 -10.01 -7.14 -5.72
CA GLY A 154 -9.13 -6.18 -6.38
C GLY A 154 -8.57 -6.61 -7.73
N THR A 155 -8.88 -7.83 -8.23
CA THR A 155 -8.49 -8.21 -9.59
C THR A 155 -9.17 -7.32 -10.62
N MET A 156 -8.36 -6.75 -11.50
CA MET A 156 -8.78 -5.97 -12.65
C MET A 156 -8.75 -6.85 -13.91
N VAL A 157 -9.65 -6.61 -14.87
CA VAL A 157 -9.70 -7.35 -16.13
C VAL A 157 -9.70 -6.38 -17.28
N LEU A 158 -8.74 -6.51 -18.19
CA LEU A 158 -8.69 -5.80 -19.46
C LEU A 158 -9.11 -6.74 -20.61
N LYS A 159 -10.09 -6.31 -21.37
CA LYS A 159 -10.43 -6.99 -22.63
C LYS A 159 -9.34 -6.80 -23.68
N PRO A 160 -9.35 -7.57 -24.79
CA PRO A 160 -8.41 -7.36 -25.89
C PRO A 160 -8.35 -5.89 -26.33
N ASN A 161 -7.12 -5.34 -26.43
CA ASN A 161 -6.80 -3.96 -26.76
C ASN A 161 -7.25 -2.88 -25.75
N GLU A 162 -7.82 -3.25 -24.63
CA GLU A 162 -8.08 -2.30 -23.54
C GLU A 162 -6.78 -1.90 -22.82
N GLU A 163 -6.82 -0.70 -22.25
CA GLU A 163 -5.71 -0.07 -21.55
C GLU A 163 -6.17 0.45 -20.18
N TRP A 164 -5.27 0.39 -19.21
CA TRP A 164 -5.47 0.94 -17.88
C TRP A 164 -4.26 1.75 -17.45
N SER A 165 -4.46 2.79 -16.66
CA SER A 165 -3.37 3.61 -16.16
C SER A 165 -3.64 4.08 -14.73
N CYS A 166 -2.57 4.20 -13.96
CA CYS A 166 -2.57 4.86 -12.66
C CYS A 166 -1.31 5.70 -12.49
N SER A 167 -1.31 6.52 -11.47
CA SER A 167 -0.14 7.30 -11.08
C SER A 167 -0.10 7.52 -9.58
N TYR A 168 1.10 7.74 -9.07
CA TYR A 168 1.33 8.26 -7.73
C TYR A 168 2.52 9.20 -7.75
N TRP A 169 2.70 9.96 -6.69
CA TRP A 169 3.85 10.86 -6.54
C TRP A 169 4.52 10.66 -5.18
N ILE A 170 5.81 10.97 -5.17
CA ILE A 170 6.67 11.06 -3.99
C ILE A 170 7.22 12.48 -3.95
N GLU A 171 7.15 13.13 -2.79
CA GLU A 171 7.64 14.48 -2.54
C GLU A 171 8.60 14.52 -1.37
#